data_3ad181958701f41c09632c35d4e19778
#
_entry.id   3ad181958701f41c09632c35d4e19778
#
_cell.length_a   1.000
_cell.length_b   1.000
_cell.length_c   1.000
_cell.angle_alpha   90.00
_cell.angle_beta   90.00
_cell.angle_gamma   90.00
#
_symmetry.space_group_name_H-M   'P 1'
#
loop_
_entity.id
_entity.type
_entity.pdbx_description
1 polymer ?
#
loop_
_entity_poly.entity_id
_entity_poly.type
_entity_poly.pdbx_seq_one_letter_code
_entity_poly.pdbx_strand_id
1 'polypeptide(L)'
;MIADFHFLRPEMLLALIPLGLAWWLLWRGQDSFRRMQRFVDPHLLQHLVIDQADSHRFKPVHLLAPVWLIAVIALAGPAWEKEPAPFSDDNAGLFIILKNSESMNSTDVQPSRLARAKQKIHDLLSLRDQMSSGLIVYSGSAHLVMPLTRDGSIINTMIEDLTPDLMPVEGDALVDALLLAQQSVERTAVPASILILADSVSVAEVDALKNADIR
;
A
#
# COMPACT_ATOMS: atom_id res chain seq x y z
N MET A 1 -12.13 -2.73 16.45
CA MET A 1 -12.88 -3.28 15.29
C MET A 1 -13.90 -2.30 14.67
N ILE A 2 -14.45 -1.31 15.37
CA ILE A 2 -15.37 -0.30 14.78
C ILE A 2 -14.64 1.03 14.52
N ALA A 3 -13.47 1.23 15.10
CA ALA A 3 -12.73 2.51 15.04
C ALA A 3 -12.06 2.80 13.68
N ASP A 4 -11.89 1.80 12.83
CA ASP A 4 -11.15 1.93 11.57
C ASP A 4 -12.05 1.93 10.33
N PHE A 5 -13.38 1.94 10.55
CA PHE A 5 -14.34 1.98 9.45
C PHE A 5 -14.23 3.29 8.67
N HIS A 6 -13.99 3.19 7.38
CA HIS A 6 -13.95 4.33 6.47
C HIS A 6 -14.46 3.95 5.08
N PHE A 7 -14.80 4.95 4.29
CA PHE A 7 -15.16 4.75 2.89
C PHE A 7 -13.96 5.09 2.01
N LEU A 8 -13.63 4.21 1.06
CA LEU A 8 -12.56 4.43 0.08
C LEU A 8 -12.87 5.62 -0.84
N ARG A 9 -14.15 5.85 -1.16
CA ARG A 9 -14.60 6.93 -2.06
C ARG A 9 -15.84 7.62 -1.49
N PRO A 10 -15.69 8.46 -0.46
CA PRO A 10 -16.82 9.11 0.20
C PRO A 10 -17.60 10.05 -0.75
N GLU A 11 -16.98 10.57 -1.81
CA GLU A 11 -17.65 11.37 -2.84
C GLU A 11 -18.78 10.62 -3.55
N MET A 12 -18.74 9.28 -3.61
CA MET A 12 -19.80 8.49 -4.24
C MET A 12 -21.12 8.54 -3.45
N LEU A 13 -21.07 8.91 -2.17
CA LEU A 13 -22.27 9.13 -1.35
C LEU A 13 -23.10 10.33 -1.86
N LEU A 14 -22.50 11.25 -2.61
CA LEU A 14 -23.23 12.36 -3.24
C LEU A 14 -24.29 11.86 -4.24
N ALA A 15 -24.14 10.65 -4.77
CA ALA A 15 -25.14 10.03 -5.64
C ALA A 15 -26.47 9.73 -4.92
N LEU A 16 -26.52 9.82 -3.59
CA LEU A 16 -27.77 9.74 -2.81
C LEU A 16 -28.64 10.99 -2.97
N ILE A 17 -28.05 12.15 -3.31
CA ILE A 17 -28.80 13.40 -3.50
C ILE A 17 -29.82 13.29 -4.63
N PRO A 18 -29.46 12.87 -5.88
CA PRO A 18 -30.43 12.70 -6.94
C PRO A 18 -31.46 11.59 -6.63
N LEU A 19 -31.06 10.54 -5.89
CA LEU A 19 -32.00 9.53 -5.42
C LEU A 19 -33.06 10.12 -4.50
N GLY A 20 -32.65 10.89 -3.49
CA GLY A 20 -33.56 11.56 -2.55
C GLY A 20 -34.50 12.54 -3.27
N LEU A 21 -33.99 13.28 -4.26
CA LEU A 21 -34.76 14.19 -5.09
C LEU A 21 -35.78 13.44 -5.94
N ALA A 22 -35.37 12.36 -6.59
CA ALA A 22 -36.28 11.53 -7.40
C ALA A 22 -37.37 10.90 -6.53
N TRP A 23 -36.99 10.37 -5.36
CA TRP A 23 -37.96 9.82 -4.39
C TRP A 23 -38.97 10.89 -3.94
N TRP A 24 -38.51 12.09 -3.59
CA TRP A 24 -39.35 13.20 -3.18
C TRP A 24 -40.30 13.64 -4.28
N LEU A 25 -39.84 13.73 -5.56
CA LEU A 25 -40.66 14.07 -6.73
C LEU A 25 -41.74 13.01 -6.99
N LEU A 26 -41.39 11.72 -6.87
CA LEU A 26 -42.34 10.62 -7.02
C LEU A 26 -43.40 10.63 -5.92
N TRP A 27 -43.00 10.94 -4.68
CA TRP A 27 -43.93 11.04 -3.57
C TRP A 27 -44.88 12.23 -3.74
N ARG A 28 -44.36 13.35 -4.18
CA ARG A 28 -45.17 14.56 -4.46
C ARG A 28 -46.06 14.41 -5.71
N GLY A 29 -45.64 13.60 -6.68
CA GLY A 29 -46.42 13.33 -7.90
C GLY A 29 -47.69 12.50 -7.66
N GLN A 30 -47.77 11.74 -6.60
CA GLN A 30 -48.97 10.98 -6.27
C GLN A 30 -50.16 11.87 -5.90
N ASP A 31 -49.92 13.04 -5.34
CA ASP A 31 -50.98 14.03 -5.05
C ASP A 31 -51.51 14.74 -6.28
N SER A 32 -50.71 14.88 -7.32
CA SER A 32 -51.10 15.48 -8.59
C SER A 32 -52.08 14.59 -9.37
N PHE A 33 -51.88 13.28 -9.32
CA PHE A 33 -52.81 12.32 -9.95
C PHE A 33 -54.18 12.31 -9.27
N ARG A 34 -54.23 12.44 -7.96
CA ARG A 34 -55.47 12.58 -7.18
C ARG A 34 -56.18 13.92 -7.44
N ARG A 35 -55.44 14.97 -7.76
CA ARG A 35 -56.06 16.28 -8.16
C ARG A 35 -56.68 16.20 -9.55
N MET A 36 -56.06 15.46 -10.46
CA MET A 36 -56.58 15.29 -11.82
C MET A 36 -57.89 14.49 -11.84
N GLN A 37 -58.07 13.54 -10.91
CA GLN A 37 -59.33 12.79 -10.72
C GLN A 37 -60.50 13.68 -10.26
N ARG A 38 -60.28 14.89 -9.77
CA ARG A 38 -61.33 15.83 -9.36
C ARG A 38 -61.91 16.64 -10.54
N PHE A 39 -61.24 16.62 -11.69
CA PHE A 39 -61.66 17.40 -12.88
C PHE A 39 -62.26 16.51 -13.99
N VAL A 40 -62.27 15.18 -13.81
CA VAL A 40 -62.83 14.25 -14.78
C VAL A 40 -64.10 13.64 -14.18
N ASP A 41 -65.21 13.74 -14.95
CA ASP A 41 -66.48 13.22 -14.53
C ASP A 41 -66.42 11.72 -14.22
N PRO A 42 -66.94 11.22 -13.06
CA PRO A 42 -66.86 9.81 -12.64
C PRO A 42 -67.37 8.81 -13.68
N HIS A 43 -68.25 9.22 -14.57
CA HIS A 43 -68.84 8.34 -15.57
C HIS A 43 -67.89 7.98 -16.72
N LEU A 44 -66.91 8.85 -17.04
CA LEU A 44 -65.89 8.61 -18.05
C LEU A 44 -64.72 7.76 -17.51
N LEU A 45 -64.47 7.79 -16.21
CA LEU A 45 -63.41 7.02 -15.56
C LEU A 45 -63.69 5.50 -15.57
N GLN A 46 -64.95 5.08 -15.57
CA GLN A 46 -65.32 3.65 -15.54
C GLN A 46 -64.93 2.89 -16.82
N HIS A 47 -64.78 3.61 -17.96
CA HIS A 47 -64.43 3.01 -19.25
C HIS A 47 -62.95 3.22 -19.65
N LEU A 48 -62.21 4.09 -18.94
CA LEU A 48 -60.82 4.40 -19.20
C LEU A 48 -59.82 3.67 -18.24
N VAL A 49 -60.33 3.21 -17.13
CA VAL A 49 -59.52 2.42 -16.18
C VAL A 49 -59.65 0.95 -16.52
N ILE A 50 -58.84 0.51 -17.47
CA ILE A 50 -58.60 -0.91 -17.69
C ILE A 50 -57.92 -1.39 -16.40
N ASP A 51 -58.72 -2.08 -15.57
CA ASP A 51 -58.33 -3.05 -14.53
C ASP A 51 -57.04 -2.72 -13.73
N GLN A 52 -57.16 -1.74 -12.84
CA GLN A 52 -56.19 -1.55 -11.75
C GLN A 52 -56.73 -2.09 -10.39
N ALA A 53 -57.65 -3.05 -10.48
CA ALA A 53 -58.00 -3.87 -9.32
C ALA A 53 -56.81 -4.81 -9.06
N ASP A 54 -56.17 -4.67 -7.93
CA ASP A 54 -55.18 -5.59 -7.30
C ASP A 54 -53.69 -5.39 -7.48
N SER A 55 -53.17 -4.23 -7.84
CA SER A 55 -51.72 -4.06 -7.67
C SER A 55 -51.34 -3.20 -6.45
N HIS A 56 -51.92 -3.51 -5.28
CA HIS A 56 -51.68 -2.75 -4.05
C HIS A 56 -50.42 -3.19 -3.28
N ARG A 57 -49.65 -4.17 -3.75
CA ARG A 57 -48.63 -4.73 -2.85
C ARG A 57 -47.19 -4.36 -3.19
N PHE A 58 -46.76 -4.18 -4.42
CA PHE A 58 -45.37 -3.78 -4.70
C PHE A 58 -45.30 -3.00 -6.03
N LYS A 59 -45.25 -1.68 -5.95
CA LYS A 59 -44.86 -0.92 -7.14
C LYS A 59 -43.36 -1.15 -7.39
N PRO A 60 -42.91 -1.50 -8.60
CA PRO A 60 -41.50 -1.75 -8.91
C PRO A 60 -40.57 -0.57 -8.56
N VAL A 61 -41.13 0.65 -8.50
CA VAL A 61 -40.43 1.86 -8.04
C VAL A 61 -39.94 1.75 -6.60
N HIS A 62 -40.66 1.04 -5.72
CA HIS A 62 -40.21 0.86 -4.32
C HIS A 62 -39.06 -0.12 -4.18
N LEU A 63 -38.84 -1.00 -5.14
CA LEU A 63 -37.67 -1.88 -5.20
C LEU A 63 -36.45 -1.18 -5.76
N LEU A 64 -36.64 -0.18 -6.60
CA LEU A 64 -35.52 0.54 -7.25
C LEU A 64 -34.72 1.38 -6.25
N ALA A 65 -35.39 1.95 -5.24
CA ALA A 65 -34.74 2.75 -4.21
C ALA A 65 -33.74 1.95 -3.34
N PRO A 66 -34.10 0.78 -2.76
CA PRO A 66 -33.14 0.00 -1.99
C PRO A 66 -32.02 -0.58 -2.87
N VAL A 67 -32.29 -0.98 -4.10
CA VAL A 67 -31.24 -1.45 -5.03
C VAL A 67 -30.24 -0.34 -5.32
N TRP A 68 -30.71 0.87 -5.58
CA TRP A 68 -29.84 2.03 -5.80
C TRP A 68 -29.03 2.38 -4.55
N LEU A 69 -29.64 2.35 -3.36
CA LEU A 69 -28.99 2.60 -2.09
C LEU A 69 -27.83 1.60 -1.87
N ILE A 70 -28.10 0.31 -2.08
CA ILE A 70 -27.07 -0.74 -1.96
C ILE A 70 -25.97 -0.53 -2.99
N ALA A 71 -26.30 -0.17 -4.23
CA ALA A 71 -25.32 0.12 -5.27
C ALA A 71 -24.41 1.30 -4.91
N VAL A 72 -24.96 2.39 -4.36
CA VAL A 72 -24.19 3.56 -3.93
C VAL A 72 -23.28 3.21 -2.75
N ILE A 73 -23.77 2.44 -1.77
CA ILE A 73 -22.94 1.98 -0.64
C ILE A 73 -21.82 1.08 -1.14
N ALA A 74 -22.11 0.16 -2.07
CA ALA A 74 -21.10 -0.72 -2.66
C ALA A 74 -20.04 0.08 -3.45
N LEU A 75 -20.43 1.11 -4.21
CA LEU A 75 -19.52 1.99 -4.94
C LEU A 75 -18.68 2.88 -3.99
N ALA A 76 -19.22 3.28 -2.84
CA ALA A 76 -18.49 4.01 -1.83
C ALA A 76 -17.36 3.17 -1.18
N GLY A 77 -17.41 1.83 -1.32
CA GLY A 77 -16.38 0.92 -0.86
C GLY A 77 -16.18 0.97 0.66
N PRO A 78 -17.08 0.40 1.47
CA PRO A 78 -16.86 0.32 2.92
C PRO A 78 -15.66 -0.58 3.20
N ALA A 79 -14.66 -0.05 3.92
CA ALA A 79 -13.46 -0.78 4.31
C ALA A 79 -13.32 -0.75 5.84
N TRP A 80 -12.92 -1.89 6.41
CA TRP A 80 -12.70 -2.07 7.85
C TRP A 80 -11.23 -2.11 8.21
N GLU A 81 -10.34 -2.30 7.22
CA GLU A 81 -8.91 -2.31 7.41
C GLU A 81 -8.30 -1.27 6.48
N LYS A 82 -7.44 -0.42 7.03
CA LYS A 82 -6.53 0.37 6.22
C LYS A 82 -5.41 -0.56 5.80
N GLU A 83 -5.36 -0.94 4.53
CA GLU A 83 -4.17 -1.54 3.97
C GLU A 83 -3.04 -0.50 4.12
N PRO A 84 -1.99 -0.79 4.90
CA PRO A 84 -0.84 0.10 4.93
C PRO A 84 -0.33 0.18 3.50
N ALA A 85 -0.38 1.37 2.90
CA ALA A 85 0.20 1.57 1.59
C ALA A 85 1.69 1.21 1.71
N PRO A 86 2.20 0.25 0.92
CA PRO A 86 3.57 -0.26 1.08
C PRO A 86 4.66 0.81 0.91
N PHE A 87 4.27 2.05 0.57
CA PHE A 87 5.18 3.16 0.31
C PHE A 87 4.77 4.49 0.98
N SER A 88 3.80 4.48 1.90
CA SER A 88 3.24 5.73 2.47
C SER A 88 3.74 6.08 3.85
N ASP A 89 4.56 5.24 4.48
CA ASP A 89 5.18 5.60 5.75
C ASP A 89 6.49 6.34 5.47
N ASP A 90 6.48 7.66 5.65
CA ASP A 90 7.70 8.50 5.76
C ASP A 90 8.68 7.98 6.82
N ASN A 91 8.26 6.95 7.56
CA ASN A 91 9.04 6.27 8.59
C ASN A 91 9.59 4.90 8.16
N ALA A 92 9.35 4.42 6.93
CA ALA A 92 9.87 3.14 6.49
C ALA A 92 11.41 3.16 6.46
N GLY A 93 12.02 2.29 7.27
CA GLY A 93 13.45 2.12 7.31
C GLY A 93 14.00 1.46 6.04
N LEU A 94 15.28 1.68 5.76
CA LEU A 94 16.00 0.98 4.71
C LEU A 94 17.28 0.39 5.30
N PHE A 95 17.43 -0.94 5.29
CA PHE A 95 18.72 -1.58 5.54
C PHE A 95 19.44 -1.79 4.22
N ILE A 96 20.64 -1.22 4.13
CA ILE A 96 21.56 -1.42 3.02
C ILE A 96 22.52 -2.51 3.42
N ILE A 97 22.54 -3.62 2.68
CA ILE A 97 23.45 -4.72 2.83
C ILE A 97 24.50 -4.64 1.74
N LEU A 98 25.74 -4.38 2.10
CA LEU A 98 26.86 -4.18 1.15
C LEU A 98 27.83 -5.35 1.27
N LYS A 99 28.09 -6.04 0.16
CA LYS A 99 29.18 -7.02 0.08
C LYS A 99 30.51 -6.29 0.08
N ASN A 100 31.41 -6.68 0.95
CA ASN A 100 32.74 -6.09 1.11
C ASN A 100 33.81 -7.18 1.06
N SER A 101 33.94 -7.82 -0.10
CA SER A 101 34.91 -8.87 -0.38
C SER A 101 35.91 -8.42 -1.42
N GLU A 102 37.03 -9.11 -1.55
CA GLU A 102 38.05 -8.81 -2.55
C GLU A 102 37.50 -8.82 -3.98
N SER A 103 36.50 -9.64 -4.29
CA SER A 103 35.83 -9.66 -5.60
C SER A 103 35.19 -8.31 -5.97
N MET A 104 34.81 -7.51 -4.97
CA MET A 104 34.25 -6.17 -5.16
C MET A 104 35.33 -5.11 -5.55
N ASN A 105 36.60 -5.41 -5.40
CA ASN A 105 37.69 -4.57 -5.88
C ASN A 105 37.93 -4.69 -7.40
N SER A 106 37.23 -5.61 -8.08
CA SER A 106 37.34 -5.75 -9.52
C SER A 106 37.05 -4.44 -10.25
N THR A 107 37.87 -4.13 -11.26
CA THR A 107 37.85 -2.89 -12.06
C THR A 107 37.13 -3.05 -13.39
N ASP A 108 36.37 -4.10 -13.59
CA ASP A 108 35.49 -4.30 -14.76
C ASP A 108 34.46 -3.16 -14.90
N VAL A 109 34.09 -2.58 -13.75
CA VAL A 109 33.28 -1.35 -13.65
C VAL A 109 34.16 -0.28 -13.00
N GLN A 110 34.48 0.79 -13.71
CA GLN A 110 35.37 1.84 -13.16
C GLN A 110 34.66 2.69 -12.09
N PRO A 111 35.34 3.10 -11.01
CA PRO A 111 36.74 2.79 -10.66
C PRO A 111 36.92 1.36 -10.12
N SER A 112 35.95 0.82 -9.38
CA SER A 112 35.78 -0.58 -8.95
C SER A 112 34.31 -0.84 -8.61
N ARG A 113 33.91 -2.10 -8.50
CA ARG A 113 32.54 -2.46 -8.11
C ARG A 113 32.20 -1.87 -6.73
N LEU A 114 33.13 -1.97 -5.76
CA LEU A 114 32.96 -1.40 -4.43
C LEU A 114 32.80 0.12 -4.47
N ALA A 115 33.69 0.82 -5.21
CA ALA A 115 33.62 2.25 -5.33
C ALA A 115 32.28 2.70 -6.00
N ARG A 116 31.81 1.95 -6.97
CA ARG A 116 30.53 2.21 -7.62
C ARG A 116 29.35 1.98 -6.67
N ALA A 117 29.40 0.91 -5.85
CA ALA A 117 28.39 0.64 -4.82
C ALA A 117 28.34 1.79 -3.80
N LYS A 118 29.51 2.26 -3.32
CA LYS A 118 29.61 3.41 -2.40
C LYS A 118 28.96 4.67 -2.99
N GLN A 119 29.25 5.00 -4.26
CA GLN A 119 28.62 6.13 -4.95
C GLN A 119 27.11 6.00 -5.03
N LYS A 120 26.61 4.79 -5.35
CA LYS A 120 25.16 4.54 -5.40
C LYS A 120 24.48 4.67 -4.03
N ILE A 121 25.14 4.25 -2.96
CA ILE A 121 24.63 4.43 -1.61
C ILE A 121 24.57 5.93 -1.26
N HIS A 122 25.64 6.67 -1.58
CA HIS A 122 25.66 8.12 -1.38
C HIS A 122 24.52 8.84 -2.10
N ASP A 123 24.33 8.54 -3.39
CA ASP A 123 23.20 9.08 -4.19
C ASP A 123 21.86 8.71 -3.57
N LEU A 124 21.69 7.46 -3.14
CA LEU A 124 20.46 6.97 -2.53
C LEU A 124 20.16 7.69 -1.20
N LEU A 125 21.15 7.85 -0.34
CA LEU A 125 20.99 8.54 0.94
C LEU A 125 20.65 10.02 0.75
N SER A 126 21.18 10.66 -0.29
CA SER A 126 20.86 12.05 -0.62
C SER A 126 19.39 12.22 -1.07
N LEU A 127 18.81 11.20 -1.71
CA LEU A 127 17.39 11.18 -2.11
C LEU A 127 16.46 10.81 -0.95
N ARG A 128 16.99 10.22 0.12
CA ARG A 128 16.25 9.78 1.30
C ARG A 128 16.48 10.68 2.52
N ASP A 129 16.61 11.97 2.30
CA ASP A 129 16.79 12.93 3.39
C ASP A 129 15.68 12.77 4.44
N GLN A 130 16.08 12.77 5.74
CA GLN A 130 15.20 12.56 6.90
C GLN A 130 14.59 11.15 7.05
N MET A 131 14.84 10.22 6.13
CA MET A 131 14.36 8.84 6.24
C MET A 131 15.38 7.94 6.95
N SER A 132 14.90 7.02 7.79
CA SER A 132 15.78 6.09 8.51
C SER A 132 16.48 5.12 7.57
N SER A 133 17.81 5.06 7.64
CA SER A 133 18.64 4.14 6.89
C SER A 133 19.64 3.43 7.82
N GLY A 134 19.96 2.18 7.56
CA GLY A 134 20.94 1.40 8.29
C GLY A 134 21.92 0.72 7.33
N LEU A 135 23.10 0.33 7.82
CA LEU A 135 24.16 -0.29 7.02
C LEU A 135 24.63 -1.59 7.65
N ILE A 136 24.59 -2.65 6.88
CA ILE A 136 25.17 -3.94 7.19
C ILE A 136 26.20 -4.25 6.10
N VAL A 137 27.35 -4.77 6.52
CA VAL A 137 28.43 -5.15 5.61
C VAL A 137 28.72 -6.63 5.82
N TYR A 138 28.97 -7.35 4.74
CA TYR A 138 29.29 -8.76 4.83
C TYR A 138 30.38 -9.18 3.84
N SER A 139 31.05 -10.26 4.23
CA SER A 139 31.96 -11.09 3.44
C SER A 139 31.77 -12.54 3.91
N GLY A 140 32.75 -13.20 4.52
CA GLY A 140 32.57 -14.47 5.19
C GLY A 140 31.86 -14.39 6.55
N SER A 141 31.54 -13.18 7.00
CA SER A 141 30.74 -12.88 8.21
C SER A 141 29.97 -11.59 7.99
N ALA A 142 28.86 -11.42 8.72
CA ALA A 142 28.01 -10.25 8.62
C ALA A 142 28.14 -9.34 9.85
N HIS A 143 28.21 -8.04 9.63
CA HIS A 143 28.39 -7.03 10.67
C HIS A 143 27.44 -5.86 10.50
N LEU A 144 26.75 -5.48 11.58
CA LEU A 144 25.96 -4.26 11.62
C LEU A 144 26.89 -3.06 11.84
N VAL A 145 27.12 -2.28 10.80
CA VAL A 145 27.97 -1.08 10.85
C VAL A 145 27.20 0.09 11.44
N MET A 146 25.95 0.28 10.99
CA MET A 146 25.09 1.35 11.48
C MET A 146 23.64 0.84 11.64
N PRO A 147 23.04 0.98 12.83
CA PRO A 147 21.61 0.74 13.00
C PRO A 147 20.79 1.82 12.27
N LEU A 148 19.46 1.65 12.21
CA LEU A 148 18.59 2.65 11.57
C LEU A 148 18.82 4.04 12.19
N THR A 149 19.31 4.96 11.40
CA THR A 149 19.50 6.37 11.72
C THR A 149 18.87 7.27 10.65
N ARG A 150 18.44 8.46 11.04
CA ARG A 150 17.97 9.50 10.10
C ARG A 150 19.12 10.33 9.55
N ASP A 151 20.28 10.22 10.15
CA ASP A 151 21.47 10.96 9.70
C ASP A 151 22.26 10.13 8.70
N GLY A 152 21.99 10.34 7.41
CA GLY A 152 22.69 9.67 6.31
C GLY A 152 24.17 10.08 6.21
N SER A 153 24.59 11.22 6.79
CA SER A 153 25.98 11.68 6.74
C SER A 153 26.93 10.76 7.49
N ILE A 154 26.45 10.18 8.59
CA ILE A 154 27.22 9.19 9.39
C ILE A 154 27.46 7.92 8.56
N ILE A 155 26.44 7.45 7.86
CA ILE A 155 26.56 6.26 6.99
C ILE A 155 27.54 6.56 5.84
N ASN A 156 27.48 7.73 5.23
CA ASN A 156 28.41 8.13 4.17
C ASN A 156 29.85 8.14 4.67
N THR A 157 30.10 8.69 5.85
CA THR A 157 31.46 8.68 6.44
C THR A 157 31.95 7.25 6.68
N MET A 158 31.10 6.37 7.23
CA MET A 158 31.48 4.98 7.48
C MET A 158 31.75 4.21 6.19
N ILE A 159 30.97 4.47 5.14
CA ILE A 159 31.13 3.76 3.84
C ILE A 159 32.45 4.15 3.17
N GLU A 160 32.91 5.40 3.28
CA GLU A 160 34.16 5.86 2.65
C GLU A 160 35.35 5.02 3.13
N ASP A 161 35.40 4.71 4.42
CA ASP A 161 36.49 3.98 5.04
C ASP A 161 36.41 2.45 4.87
N LEU A 162 35.30 1.92 4.32
CA LEU A 162 35.14 0.48 4.13
C LEU A 162 36.11 -0.03 3.06
N THR A 163 36.94 -1.00 3.43
CA THR A 163 37.80 -1.77 2.52
C THR A 163 37.63 -3.26 2.79
N PRO A 164 37.87 -4.16 1.82
CA PRO A 164 37.76 -5.60 2.03
C PRO A 164 38.65 -6.11 3.16
N ASP A 165 39.82 -5.48 3.35
CA ASP A 165 40.80 -5.86 4.40
C ASP A 165 40.25 -5.71 5.85
N LEU A 166 39.18 -4.93 6.02
CA LEU A 166 38.50 -4.76 7.31
C LEU A 166 37.68 -5.99 7.71
N MET A 167 37.39 -6.86 6.77
CA MET A 167 36.57 -8.04 7.05
C MET A 167 37.40 -9.16 7.68
N PRO A 168 36.98 -9.71 8.83
CA PRO A 168 37.78 -10.69 9.57
C PRO A 168 37.84 -12.06 8.87
N VAL A 169 36.88 -12.36 8.00
CA VAL A 169 36.76 -13.65 7.31
C VAL A 169 36.38 -13.40 5.85
N GLU A 170 37.08 -14.03 4.94
CA GLU A 170 36.70 -14.08 3.53
C GLU A 170 35.59 -15.11 3.28
N GLY A 171 34.68 -14.82 2.36
CA GLY A 171 33.61 -15.75 2.01
C GLY A 171 32.36 -15.02 1.49
N ASP A 172 31.22 -15.67 1.65
CA ASP A 172 29.91 -15.15 1.27
C ASP A 172 28.86 -15.54 2.33
N ALA A 173 28.57 -14.64 3.24
CA ALA A 173 27.62 -14.82 4.35
C ALA A 173 26.38 -13.95 4.19
N LEU A 174 25.79 -13.93 2.96
CA LEU A 174 24.60 -13.14 2.67
C LEU A 174 23.40 -13.52 3.56
N VAL A 175 23.23 -14.81 3.83
CA VAL A 175 22.14 -15.30 4.68
C VAL A 175 22.26 -14.74 6.09
N ASP A 176 23.47 -14.71 6.65
CA ASP A 176 23.72 -14.15 7.99
C ASP A 176 23.46 -12.64 8.01
N ALA A 177 23.80 -11.94 6.93
CA ALA A 177 23.54 -10.51 6.80
C ALA A 177 22.03 -10.22 6.77
N LEU A 178 21.24 -11.05 6.10
CA LEU A 178 19.78 -10.93 6.07
C LEU A 178 19.14 -11.25 7.42
N LEU A 179 19.57 -12.30 8.09
CA LEU A 179 19.12 -12.62 9.46
C LEU A 179 19.45 -11.47 10.42
N LEU A 180 20.61 -10.86 10.27
CA LEU A 180 21.01 -9.71 11.09
C LEU A 180 20.14 -8.48 10.80
N ALA A 181 19.78 -8.24 9.52
CA ALA A 181 18.84 -7.19 9.13
C ALA A 181 17.47 -7.44 9.73
N GLN A 182 16.93 -8.65 9.60
CA GLN A 182 15.63 -9.03 10.17
C GLN A 182 15.59 -8.83 11.69
N GLN A 183 16.59 -9.31 12.40
CA GLN A 183 16.69 -9.10 13.86
C GLN A 183 16.74 -7.62 14.23
N SER A 184 17.38 -6.80 13.39
CA SER A 184 17.49 -5.37 13.62
C SER A 184 16.15 -4.66 13.39
N VAL A 185 15.38 -5.09 12.40
CA VAL A 185 14.00 -4.63 12.14
C VAL A 185 13.09 -5.00 13.32
N GLU A 186 13.14 -6.24 13.78
CA GLU A 186 12.33 -6.72 14.91
C GLU A 186 12.58 -5.91 16.20
N ARG A 187 13.85 -5.54 16.45
CA ARG A 187 14.23 -4.74 17.62
C ARG A 187 13.73 -3.30 17.56
N THR A 188 13.64 -2.74 16.38
CA THR A 188 13.22 -1.32 16.21
C THR A 188 11.72 -1.18 16.05
N ALA A 189 10.98 -2.27 15.76
CA ALA A 189 9.55 -2.29 15.46
C ALA A 189 9.14 -1.29 14.36
N VAL A 190 10.08 -0.90 13.50
CA VAL A 190 9.87 -0.01 12.34
C VAL A 190 9.89 -0.89 11.09
N PRO A 191 8.86 -0.86 10.25
CA PRO A 191 8.89 -1.58 8.98
C PRO A 191 10.06 -1.08 8.14
N ALA A 192 10.86 -2.00 7.59
CA ALA A 192 12.02 -1.64 6.81
C ALA A 192 12.12 -2.51 5.56
N SER A 193 12.59 -1.88 4.47
CA SER A 193 13.00 -2.56 3.24
C SER A 193 14.48 -2.93 3.31
N ILE A 194 14.87 -3.97 2.60
CA ILE A 194 16.27 -4.40 2.51
C ILE A 194 16.75 -4.21 1.08
N LEU A 195 17.87 -3.52 0.91
CA LEU A 195 18.58 -3.35 -0.36
C LEU A 195 19.91 -4.08 -0.29
N ILE A 196 20.13 -5.03 -1.19
CA ILE A 196 21.36 -5.80 -1.27
C ILE A 196 22.21 -5.26 -2.45
N LEU A 197 23.46 -4.94 -2.17
CA LEU A 197 24.47 -4.55 -3.14
C LEU A 197 25.61 -5.58 -3.12
N ALA A 198 25.64 -6.43 -4.13
CA ALA A 198 26.60 -7.52 -4.27
C ALA A 198 26.99 -7.67 -5.74
N ASP A 199 28.17 -8.24 -5.99
CA ASP A 199 28.64 -8.56 -7.35
C ASP A 199 28.06 -9.87 -7.88
N SER A 200 27.74 -10.79 -6.99
CA SER A 200 27.18 -12.11 -7.29
C SER A 200 26.37 -12.64 -6.11
N VAL A 201 25.40 -13.48 -6.39
CA VAL A 201 24.65 -14.26 -5.39
C VAL A 201 24.71 -15.71 -5.85
N SER A 202 25.13 -16.62 -4.98
CA SER A 202 25.20 -18.04 -5.31
C SER A 202 23.81 -18.67 -5.39
N VAL A 203 23.67 -19.75 -6.16
CA VAL A 203 22.40 -20.48 -6.27
C VAL A 203 22.00 -21.06 -4.91
N ALA A 204 22.97 -21.50 -4.12
CA ALA A 204 22.72 -22.03 -2.77
C ALA A 204 22.14 -20.94 -1.83
N GLU A 205 22.59 -19.69 -1.96
CA GLU A 205 22.06 -18.56 -1.20
C GLU A 205 20.66 -18.18 -1.64
N VAL A 206 20.37 -18.20 -2.97
CA VAL A 206 19.02 -17.97 -3.48
C VAL A 206 18.04 -19.02 -2.94
N ASP A 207 18.45 -20.28 -2.87
CA ASP A 207 17.59 -21.34 -2.33
C ASP A 207 17.46 -21.22 -0.80
N ALA A 208 18.50 -20.81 -0.09
CA ALA A 208 18.44 -20.49 1.33
C ALA A 208 17.51 -19.29 1.60
N LEU A 209 17.53 -18.27 0.76
CA LEU A 209 16.64 -17.11 0.84
C LEU A 209 15.17 -17.48 0.60
N LYS A 210 14.88 -18.38 -0.34
CA LYS A 210 13.51 -18.87 -0.57
C LYS A 210 12.96 -19.68 0.59
N ASN A 211 13.84 -20.38 1.30
CA ASN A 211 13.49 -21.22 2.45
C ASN A 211 13.53 -20.45 3.78
N ALA A 212 14.23 -19.33 3.84
CA ALA A 212 14.18 -18.42 4.96
C ALA A 212 12.83 -17.66 4.86
N ASP A 213 11.93 -17.90 5.81
CA ASP A 213 10.63 -17.18 5.93
C ASP A 213 10.91 -15.74 6.34
N ILE A 214 11.47 -14.96 5.41
CA ILE A 214 11.73 -13.52 5.58
C ILE A 214 10.39 -12.83 5.37
N ARG A 215 9.70 -12.54 6.47
CA ARG A 215 8.46 -11.77 6.51
C ARG A 215 8.72 -10.28 6.63
#